data_f2dc6b7826278d5cdbe4d2a39a5b0e45
#
_entry.id   f2dc6b7826278d5cdbe4d2a39a5b0e45
#
_cell.length_a   1.000
_cell.length_b   1.000
_cell.length_c   1.000
_cell.angle_alpha   90.00
_cell.angle_beta   90.00
_cell.angle_gamma   90.00
#
_symmetry.space_group_name_H-M   'P 1'
#
loop_
_entity.id
_entity.type
_entity.pdbx_description
1 polymer ?
#
loop_
_entity_poly.entity_id
_entity_poly.type
_entity_poly.pdbx_seq_one_letter_code
_entity_poly.pdbx_strand_id
1 'polypeptide(L)'
;MALWTEMSLPLTVTLLIFCCLLYQFVNISPVFPQVSSPSSQQGSLVGVYAQLARAVERQDWLQALQLVDLLQQHTEDPAQRQDLEDYRLELEKYRSAYGDPPPPQWPFLHKPFVGEFPVTNLFDHDLPLGERDGNGRFVSGQGQVWIPDPLHPCGKSDGHAGYDWEMPVGTPILAAAAGRVTLAREEPEFFCPSLGRPVRGLRVRLLHEPEFSDGERADRRTLPRWETLYAHLSQVGVQEGQVVAPGEIIGLSGDSGCASGPHLHFEVRRFDNTNSGQPAAVDPYGWFGSGLDPWSIHPLGAESLFLWQVGQAPSLGACL
;
A
#
# COMPACT_ATOMS: atom_id res chain seq x y z
N MET A 1 -3.70 -38.14 -6.87
CA MET A 1 -3.68 -37.90 -8.32
C MET A 1 -4.74 -36.84 -8.59
N ALA A 2 -4.36 -35.58 -8.56
CA ALA A 2 -5.26 -34.45 -8.81
C ALA A 2 -5.19 -34.09 -10.29
N LEU A 3 -6.33 -34.14 -10.96
CA LEU A 3 -6.49 -33.75 -12.35
C LEU A 3 -6.40 -32.22 -12.43
N TRP A 4 -5.30 -31.74 -12.98
CA TRP A 4 -5.17 -30.37 -13.47
C TRP A 4 -5.94 -30.27 -14.79
N THR A 5 -7.17 -29.82 -14.75
CA THR A 5 -7.85 -29.39 -15.96
C THR A 5 -7.40 -27.94 -16.24
N GLU A 6 -6.76 -27.77 -17.40
CA GLU A 6 -6.39 -26.47 -17.95
C GLU A 6 -7.62 -25.54 -17.99
N MET A 7 -7.61 -24.52 -17.15
CA MET A 7 -8.57 -23.42 -17.22
C MET A 7 -8.08 -22.47 -18.31
N SER A 8 -8.65 -22.62 -19.49
CA SER A 8 -8.46 -21.64 -20.57
C SER A 8 -9.35 -20.42 -20.32
N LEU A 9 -8.74 -19.30 -19.97
CA LEU A 9 -9.39 -17.99 -20.03
C LEU A 9 -9.88 -17.72 -21.46
N PRO A 10 -11.05 -17.07 -21.64
CA PRO A 10 -11.51 -16.69 -22.96
C PRO A 10 -10.45 -15.84 -23.68
N LEU A 11 -10.19 -16.17 -24.94
CA LEU A 11 -9.11 -15.60 -25.78
C LEU A 11 -9.09 -14.06 -25.78
N THR A 12 -10.25 -13.42 -25.63
CA THR A 12 -10.41 -11.96 -25.60
C THR A 12 -9.83 -11.31 -24.36
N VAL A 13 -9.95 -11.93 -23.18
CA VAL A 13 -9.41 -11.42 -21.91
C VAL A 13 -7.92 -11.66 -21.85
N THR A 14 -7.46 -12.81 -22.32
CA THR A 14 -6.02 -13.09 -22.46
C THR A 14 -5.38 -12.12 -23.45
N LEU A 15 -6.08 -11.72 -24.52
CA LEU A 15 -5.57 -10.77 -25.50
C LEU A 15 -5.46 -9.35 -24.92
N LEU A 16 -6.40 -8.90 -24.08
CA LEU A 16 -6.36 -7.60 -23.43
C LEU A 16 -5.22 -7.51 -22.40
N ILE A 17 -5.04 -8.55 -21.60
CA ILE A 17 -3.91 -8.64 -20.65
C ILE A 17 -2.58 -8.79 -21.41
N PHE A 18 -2.54 -9.59 -22.49
CA PHE A 18 -1.35 -9.78 -23.31
C PHE A 18 -1.04 -8.56 -24.19
N CYS A 19 -2.02 -7.82 -24.71
CA CYS A 19 -1.76 -6.58 -25.44
C CYS A 19 -1.12 -5.50 -24.56
N CYS A 20 -1.50 -5.39 -23.30
CA CYS A 20 -0.82 -4.48 -22.37
C CYS A 20 0.60 -4.94 -22.03
N LEU A 21 0.88 -6.25 -22.01
CA LEU A 21 2.20 -6.82 -21.74
C LEU A 21 3.10 -6.86 -22.99
N LEU A 22 2.54 -7.03 -24.20
CA LEU A 22 3.32 -7.07 -25.46
C LEU A 22 3.74 -5.70 -25.97
N TYR A 23 3.13 -4.61 -25.51
CA TYR A 23 3.55 -3.25 -25.89
C TYR A 23 4.96 -2.88 -25.35
N GLN A 24 5.50 -3.68 -24.45
CA GLN A 24 6.86 -3.47 -23.89
C GLN A 24 7.97 -4.23 -24.61
N PHE A 25 7.68 -5.12 -25.58
CA PHE A 25 8.70 -6.02 -26.15
C PHE A 25 8.98 -5.88 -27.65
N VAL A 26 8.39 -4.94 -28.38
CA VAL A 26 8.71 -4.77 -29.80
C VAL A 26 9.33 -3.40 -30.05
N ASN A 27 10.67 -3.38 -30.04
CA ASN A 27 11.48 -2.28 -30.58
C ASN A 27 11.40 -2.30 -32.13
N ILE A 28 10.39 -1.68 -32.70
CA ILE A 28 10.36 -1.29 -34.10
C ILE A 28 10.04 0.19 -34.13
N SER A 29 11.03 1.01 -34.46
CA SER A 29 10.86 2.44 -34.63
C SER A 29 10.01 2.75 -35.86
N PRO A 30 8.80 3.28 -35.69
CA PRO A 30 8.22 4.19 -36.68
C PRO A 30 8.18 5.59 -36.09
N VAL A 31 8.38 6.56 -36.96
CA VAL A 31 8.22 8.01 -36.69
C VAL A 31 6.78 8.26 -36.26
N PHE A 32 6.57 8.56 -34.98
CA PHE A 32 5.25 8.95 -34.45
C PHE A 32 5.14 10.47 -34.37
N PRO A 33 3.96 11.05 -34.68
CA PRO A 33 3.66 12.41 -34.32
C PRO A 33 3.69 12.57 -32.81
N GLN A 34 4.13 13.72 -32.32
CA GLN A 34 4.19 14.04 -30.90
C GLN A 34 2.83 13.81 -30.24
N VAL A 35 2.72 12.74 -29.48
CA VAL A 35 1.59 12.47 -28.59
C VAL A 35 1.87 13.23 -27.30
N SER A 36 0.95 14.15 -26.97
CA SER A 36 0.91 14.83 -25.67
C SER A 36 1.06 13.82 -24.52
N SER A 37 1.85 14.18 -23.52
CA SER A 37 2.08 13.39 -22.29
C SER A 37 0.78 12.78 -21.77
N PRO A 38 0.75 11.49 -21.41
CA PRO A 38 -0.44 10.87 -20.83
C PRO A 38 -0.83 11.62 -19.55
N SER A 39 -2.10 11.96 -19.43
CA SER A 39 -2.63 12.61 -18.24
C SER A 39 -2.38 11.70 -17.02
N SER A 40 -2.18 12.30 -15.85
CA SER A 40 -1.95 11.62 -14.57
C SER A 40 -3.01 10.54 -14.23
N GLN A 41 -4.18 10.57 -14.83
CA GLN A 41 -5.24 9.56 -14.70
C GLN A 41 -4.93 8.24 -15.42
N GLN A 42 -4.24 8.26 -16.56
CA GLN A 42 -3.91 7.03 -17.30
C GLN A 42 -2.87 6.17 -16.59
N GLY A 43 -1.89 6.78 -15.91
CA GLY A 43 -0.94 6.04 -15.07
C GLY A 43 -1.62 5.30 -13.90
N SER A 44 -2.67 5.87 -13.35
CA SER A 44 -3.47 5.27 -12.27
C SER A 44 -4.24 4.02 -12.71
N LEU A 45 -4.83 4.00 -13.92
CA LEU A 45 -5.61 2.86 -14.41
C LEU A 45 -4.74 1.65 -14.78
N VAL A 46 -3.54 1.84 -15.27
CA VAL A 46 -2.58 0.75 -15.54
C VAL A 46 -2.28 -0.02 -14.25
N GLY A 47 -2.10 0.69 -13.14
CA GLY A 47 -1.91 0.09 -11.82
C GLY A 47 -3.12 -0.76 -11.38
N VAL A 48 -4.35 -0.30 -11.65
CA VAL A 48 -5.58 -1.06 -11.33
C VAL A 48 -5.68 -2.35 -12.13
N TYR A 49 -5.34 -2.35 -13.42
CA TYR A 49 -5.30 -3.58 -14.23
C TYR A 49 -4.26 -4.58 -13.72
N ALA A 50 -3.10 -4.11 -13.31
CA ALA A 50 -2.07 -4.98 -12.74
C ALA A 50 -2.52 -5.62 -11.40
N GLN A 51 -3.30 -4.90 -10.60
CA GLN A 51 -3.89 -5.43 -9.37
C GLN A 51 -4.99 -6.44 -9.66
N LEU A 52 -5.85 -6.17 -10.66
CA LEU A 52 -6.88 -7.10 -11.10
C LEU A 52 -6.27 -8.44 -11.52
N ALA A 53 -5.20 -8.42 -12.32
CA ALA A 53 -4.51 -9.63 -12.73
C ALA A 53 -4.01 -10.43 -11.50
N ARG A 54 -3.41 -9.76 -10.52
CA ARG A 54 -2.93 -10.41 -9.29
C ARG A 54 -4.05 -10.94 -8.41
N ALA A 55 -5.17 -10.23 -8.30
CA ALA A 55 -6.33 -10.71 -7.54
C ALA A 55 -6.86 -12.01 -8.16
N VAL A 56 -6.93 -12.09 -9.49
CA VAL A 56 -7.34 -13.30 -10.21
C VAL A 56 -6.35 -14.45 -10.01
N GLU A 57 -5.05 -14.20 -10.09
CA GLU A 57 -4.00 -15.22 -9.85
C GLU A 57 -4.07 -15.80 -8.44
N ARG A 58 -4.40 -14.97 -7.45
CA ARG A 58 -4.58 -15.38 -6.04
C ARG A 58 -5.96 -15.98 -5.76
N GLN A 59 -6.84 -16.05 -6.77
CA GLN A 59 -8.23 -16.45 -6.63
C GLN A 59 -9.03 -15.57 -5.65
N ASP A 60 -8.60 -14.33 -5.49
CA ASP A 60 -9.27 -13.33 -4.70
C ASP A 60 -10.38 -12.68 -5.54
N TRP A 61 -11.49 -13.43 -5.69
CA TRP A 61 -12.58 -13.05 -6.57
C TRP A 61 -13.29 -11.78 -6.13
N LEU A 62 -13.33 -11.54 -4.82
CA LEU A 62 -13.96 -10.34 -4.29
C LEU A 62 -13.14 -9.09 -4.60
N GLN A 63 -11.81 -9.14 -4.38
CA GLN A 63 -10.93 -8.04 -4.80
C GLN A 63 -10.97 -7.84 -6.30
N ALA A 64 -10.97 -8.92 -7.08
CA ALA A 64 -11.06 -8.83 -8.54
C ALA A 64 -12.35 -8.12 -8.98
N LEU A 65 -13.50 -8.46 -8.40
CA LEU A 65 -14.78 -7.80 -8.69
C LEU A 65 -14.76 -6.31 -8.40
N GLN A 66 -14.21 -5.90 -7.27
CA GLN A 66 -14.12 -4.49 -6.91
C GLN A 66 -13.20 -3.68 -7.83
N LEU A 67 -12.08 -4.29 -8.24
CA LEU A 67 -11.18 -3.66 -9.20
C LEU A 67 -11.85 -3.50 -10.57
N VAL A 68 -12.68 -4.45 -10.97
CA VAL A 68 -13.51 -4.32 -12.19
C VAL A 68 -14.53 -3.20 -12.05
N ASP A 69 -15.27 -3.14 -10.92
CA ASP A 69 -16.22 -2.06 -10.65
C ASP A 69 -15.54 -0.68 -10.71
N LEU A 70 -14.33 -0.60 -10.15
CA LEU A 70 -13.51 0.60 -10.20
C LEU A 70 -13.11 0.99 -11.63
N LEU A 71 -12.64 0.02 -12.42
CA LEU A 71 -12.29 0.24 -13.82
C LEU A 71 -13.51 0.72 -14.63
N GLN A 72 -14.68 0.14 -14.39
CA GLN A 72 -15.94 0.55 -15.04
C GLN A 72 -16.31 2.01 -14.73
N GLN A 73 -16.10 2.46 -13.48
CA GLN A 73 -16.39 3.84 -13.07
C GLN A 73 -15.50 4.86 -13.79
N HIS A 74 -14.28 4.46 -14.15
CA HIS A 74 -13.28 5.33 -14.76
C HIS A 74 -13.10 5.11 -16.28
N THR A 75 -13.88 4.20 -16.88
CA THR A 75 -13.85 3.92 -18.32
C THR A 75 -14.97 4.68 -19.03
N GLU A 76 -14.59 5.56 -19.95
CA GLU A 76 -15.55 6.33 -20.77
C GLU A 76 -16.00 5.57 -22.02
N ASP A 77 -15.15 4.69 -22.55
CA ASP A 77 -15.45 3.89 -23.75
C ASP A 77 -16.54 2.85 -23.47
N PRO A 78 -17.69 2.90 -24.17
CA PRO A 78 -18.79 1.96 -23.98
C PRO A 78 -18.41 0.51 -24.28
N ALA A 79 -17.54 0.27 -25.28
CA ALA A 79 -17.12 -1.09 -25.64
C ALA A 79 -16.26 -1.69 -24.52
N GLN A 80 -15.29 -0.94 -24.03
CA GLN A 80 -14.45 -1.37 -22.93
C GLN A 80 -15.25 -1.57 -21.63
N ARG A 81 -16.26 -0.73 -21.40
CA ARG A 81 -17.17 -0.90 -20.25
C ARG A 81 -17.97 -2.19 -20.34
N GLN A 82 -18.40 -2.57 -21.55
CA GLN A 82 -19.10 -3.83 -21.76
C GLN A 82 -18.19 -5.04 -21.55
N ASP A 83 -16.94 -4.99 -22.05
CA ASP A 83 -15.95 -6.03 -21.80
C ASP A 83 -15.66 -6.23 -20.29
N LEU A 84 -15.60 -5.14 -19.53
CA LEU A 84 -15.45 -5.19 -18.08
C LEU A 84 -16.67 -5.79 -17.38
N GLU A 85 -17.90 -5.51 -17.87
CA GLU A 85 -19.13 -6.13 -17.34
C GLU A 85 -19.17 -7.63 -17.61
N ASP A 86 -18.82 -8.06 -18.82
CA ASP A 86 -18.76 -9.47 -19.17
C ASP A 86 -17.71 -10.19 -18.29
N TYR A 87 -16.57 -9.55 -18.04
CA TYR A 87 -15.55 -10.07 -17.15
C TYR A 87 -16.01 -10.12 -15.70
N ARG A 88 -16.74 -9.11 -15.23
CA ARG A 88 -17.35 -9.09 -13.89
C ARG A 88 -18.27 -10.31 -13.68
N LEU A 89 -19.14 -10.58 -14.65
CA LEU A 89 -20.03 -11.74 -14.61
C LEU A 89 -19.27 -13.08 -14.56
N GLU A 90 -18.12 -13.16 -15.23
CA GLU A 90 -17.29 -14.35 -15.19
C GLU A 90 -16.64 -14.53 -13.80
N LEU A 91 -16.15 -13.47 -13.21
CA LEU A 91 -15.59 -13.49 -11.85
C LEU A 91 -16.65 -13.87 -10.80
N GLU A 92 -17.90 -13.44 -10.95
CA GLU A 92 -19.00 -13.85 -10.07
C GLU A 92 -19.28 -15.36 -10.13
N LYS A 93 -19.14 -15.98 -11.31
CA LYS A 93 -19.24 -17.44 -11.43
C LYS A 93 -18.11 -18.14 -10.68
N TYR A 94 -16.87 -17.65 -10.79
CA TYR A 94 -15.75 -18.21 -10.02
C TYR A 94 -15.97 -18.04 -8.51
N ARG A 95 -16.38 -16.85 -8.07
CA ARG A 95 -16.73 -16.60 -6.68
C ARG A 95 -17.81 -17.54 -6.17
N SER A 96 -18.87 -17.75 -6.96
CA SER A 96 -19.97 -18.67 -6.61
C SER A 96 -19.52 -20.12 -6.55
N ALA A 97 -18.58 -20.53 -7.41
CA ALA A 97 -18.09 -21.91 -7.48
C ALA A 97 -17.07 -22.25 -6.40
N TYR A 98 -16.20 -21.30 -6.03
CA TYR A 98 -15.06 -21.53 -5.14
C TYR A 98 -15.19 -20.86 -3.76
N GLY A 99 -16.23 -20.05 -3.56
CA GLY A 99 -16.46 -19.28 -2.34
C GLY A 99 -15.67 -17.99 -2.28
N ASP A 100 -15.95 -17.19 -1.26
CA ASP A 100 -15.13 -16.02 -0.96
C ASP A 100 -13.86 -16.50 -0.27
N PRO A 101 -12.66 -16.09 -0.75
CA PRO A 101 -11.46 -16.25 0.03
C PRO A 101 -11.59 -15.48 1.35
N PRO A 102 -10.76 -15.72 2.34
CA PRO A 102 -10.70 -14.88 3.52
C PRO A 102 -10.57 -13.43 3.06
N PRO A 103 -11.25 -12.49 3.73
CA PRO A 103 -11.45 -11.14 3.21
C PRO A 103 -10.14 -10.53 2.75
N PRO A 104 -10.12 -10.04 1.52
CA PRO A 104 -8.93 -9.48 0.95
C PRO A 104 -8.56 -8.20 1.65
N GLN A 105 -7.31 -7.86 1.51
CA GLN A 105 -6.73 -6.61 1.91
C GLN A 105 -7.29 -5.51 1.00
N TRP A 106 -8.31 -4.85 1.48
CA TRP A 106 -8.99 -3.79 0.72
C TRP A 106 -8.11 -2.55 0.64
N PRO A 107 -8.13 -1.79 -0.46
CA PRO A 107 -7.71 -0.41 -0.40
C PRO A 107 -8.59 0.33 0.62
N PHE A 108 -8.04 0.64 1.79
CA PHE A 108 -8.79 1.28 2.87
C PHE A 108 -8.15 2.59 3.36
N LEU A 109 -6.92 2.88 2.91
CA LEU A 109 -6.17 4.03 3.37
C LEU A 109 -6.52 5.30 2.59
N HIS A 110 -6.68 6.36 3.33
CA HIS A 110 -6.73 7.74 2.85
C HIS A 110 -5.40 8.44 3.13
N LYS A 111 -5.10 9.48 2.36
CA LYS A 111 -3.93 10.33 2.59
C LYS A 111 -3.94 10.88 4.02
N PRO A 112 -2.85 10.69 4.81
CA PRO A 112 -2.81 11.07 6.21
C PRO A 112 -2.54 12.58 6.44
N PHE A 113 -2.66 13.40 5.40
CA PHE A 113 -2.51 14.86 5.43
C PHE A 113 -3.21 15.51 4.24
N VAL A 114 -3.43 16.82 4.32
CA VAL A 114 -3.94 17.63 3.21
C VAL A 114 -2.77 18.28 2.47
N GLY A 115 -2.85 18.29 1.15
CA GLY A 115 -1.80 18.87 0.29
C GLY A 115 -0.79 17.83 -0.21
N GLU A 116 0.34 18.33 -0.72
CA GLU A 116 1.43 17.51 -1.24
C GLU A 116 2.72 17.88 -0.49
N PHE A 117 3.43 16.85 -0.03
CA PHE A 117 4.71 16.98 0.65
C PHE A 117 5.74 16.05 0.01
N PRO A 118 7.01 16.50 -0.10
CA PRO A 118 8.04 15.65 -0.67
C PRO A 118 8.29 14.44 0.22
N VAL A 119 8.37 13.26 -0.40
CA VAL A 119 8.86 12.07 0.27
C VAL A 119 10.38 12.18 0.39
N THR A 120 10.91 11.88 1.56
CA THR A 120 12.35 11.97 1.86
C THR A 120 12.97 10.63 2.20
N ASN A 121 12.13 9.64 2.50
CA ASN A 121 12.59 8.28 2.76
C ASN A 121 11.48 7.28 2.42
N LEU A 122 11.84 6.20 1.75
CA LEU A 122 10.94 5.13 1.32
C LEU A 122 11.01 3.95 2.28
N PHE A 123 10.03 3.08 2.15
CA PHE A 123 9.96 1.79 2.82
C PHE A 123 11.11 0.87 2.36
N ASP A 124 11.77 0.24 3.32
CA ASP A 124 12.77 -0.79 3.05
C ASP A 124 12.11 -2.17 3.01
N HIS A 125 12.31 -2.89 1.90
CA HIS A 125 11.71 -4.21 1.70
C HIS A 125 12.54 -5.34 2.28
N ASP A 126 13.82 -5.11 2.57
CA ASP A 126 14.67 -6.12 3.18
C ASP A 126 14.52 -6.15 4.71
N LEU A 127 14.57 -7.32 5.30
CA LEU A 127 14.48 -7.50 6.74
C LEU A 127 15.88 -7.65 7.35
N PRO A 128 16.09 -7.23 8.61
CA PRO A 128 15.09 -6.79 9.59
C PRO A 128 14.75 -5.31 9.52
N LEU A 129 13.50 -4.96 9.74
CA LEU A 129 13.10 -3.56 9.87
C LEU A 129 13.47 -3.01 11.25
N GLY A 130 13.79 -1.71 11.29
CA GLY A 130 14.24 -1.02 12.50
C GLY A 130 15.71 -1.20 12.83
N GLU A 131 16.44 -2.01 12.09
CA GLU A 131 17.89 -2.23 12.21
C GLU A 131 18.59 -1.84 10.91
N ARG A 132 19.88 -1.54 11.00
CA ARG A 132 20.72 -1.22 9.84
C ARG A 132 21.73 -2.32 9.66
N ASP A 133 21.45 -3.25 8.76
CA ASP A 133 22.32 -4.40 8.49
C ASP A 133 23.14 -4.27 7.20
N GLY A 134 22.92 -3.20 6.43
CA GLY A 134 23.62 -2.91 5.18
C GLY A 134 22.98 -3.52 3.93
N ASN A 135 21.80 -4.17 4.05
CA ASN A 135 21.16 -4.90 2.98
C ASN A 135 19.88 -4.25 2.44
N GLY A 136 19.54 -3.04 2.86
CA GLY A 136 18.30 -2.35 2.49
C GLY A 136 17.96 -2.46 1.01
N ARG A 137 16.66 -2.55 0.71
CA ARG A 137 16.09 -2.63 -0.65
C ARG A 137 14.92 -1.69 -0.77
N PHE A 138 15.09 -0.68 -1.60
CA PHE A 138 14.06 0.28 -1.93
C PHE A 138 13.48 -0.03 -3.30
N VAL A 139 12.18 0.16 -3.45
CA VAL A 139 11.48 -0.17 -4.70
C VAL A 139 10.70 1.06 -5.17
N SER A 140 10.89 1.44 -6.42
CA SER A 140 10.05 2.45 -7.06
C SER A 140 8.66 1.89 -7.40
N GLY A 141 7.71 2.79 -7.63
CA GLY A 141 6.39 2.42 -8.16
C GLY A 141 6.43 1.68 -9.51
N GLN A 142 7.58 1.69 -10.20
CA GLN A 142 7.80 0.94 -11.44
C GLN A 142 8.54 -0.40 -11.23
N GLY A 143 8.77 -0.78 -9.97
CA GLY A 143 9.46 -2.02 -9.63
C GLY A 143 10.98 -1.97 -9.82
N GLN A 144 11.57 -0.79 -9.96
CA GLN A 144 13.03 -0.65 -9.93
C GLN A 144 13.52 -0.77 -8.50
N VAL A 145 14.57 -1.54 -8.29
CA VAL A 145 15.16 -1.81 -6.98
C VAL A 145 16.52 -1.15 -6.88
N TRP A 146 16.80 -0.49 -5.76
CA TRP A 146 18.13 0.03 -5.44
C TRP A 146 18.51 -0.22 -3.99
N ILE A 147 19.81 -0.14 -3.72
CA ILE A 147 20.37 -0.23 -2.37
C ILE A 147 20.40 1.16 -1.71
N PRO A 148 20.53 1.27 -0.38
CA PRO A 148 20.66 2.54 0.29
C PRO A 148 21.81 3.37 -0.27
N ASP A 149 21.49 4.60 -0.66
CA ASP A 149 22.47 5.59 -1.11
C ASP A 149 22.15 6.94 -0.45
N PRO A 150 23.06 7.49 0.38
CA PRO A 150 22.86 8.79 1.01
C PRO A 150 22.64 9.95 0.03
N LEU A 151 23.08 9.79 -1.22
CA LEU A 151 22.89 10.77 -2.29
C LEU A 151 21.59 10.56 -3.06
N HIS A 152 20.96 9.40 -2.91
CA HIS A 152 19.65 9.15 -3.54
C HIS A 152 18.59 10.03 -2.89
N PRO A 153 17.70 10.67 -3.67
CA PRO A 153 16.70 11.58 -3.10
C PRO A 153 15.78 10.92 -2.08
N CYS A 154 15.52 9.60 -2.20
CA CYS A 154 14.45 8.93 -1.48
C CYS A 154 14.80 7.63 -0.77
N GLY A 155 15.91 7.01 -1.05
CA GLY A 155 16.26 5.69 -0.49
C GLY A 155 17.51 5.77 0.39
N LYS A 156 17.37 6.25 1.64
CA LYS A 156 18.53 6.60 2.47
C LYS A 156 18.71 5.74 3.70
N SER A 157 17.62 5.23 4.25
CA SER A 157 17.65 4.62 5.58
C SER A 157 17.34 3.13 5.50
N ASP A 158 18.39 2.34 5.55
CA ASP A 158 18.33 0.91 5.76
C ASP A 158 17.52 0.56 7.02
N GLY A 159 16.64 -0.43 6.93
CA GLY A 159 15.70 -0.83 7.96
C GLY A 159 14.48 0.07 8.14
N HIS A 160 14.15 0.95 7.18
CA HIS A 160 13.06 1.90 7.29
C HIS A 160 11.68 1.24 7.08
N ALA A 161 10.86 1.21 8.13
CA ALA A 161 9.61 0.45 8.19
C ALA A 161 8.37 1.21 7.63
N GLY A 162 8.58 2.34 6.94
CA GLY A 162 7.49 3.19 6.48
C GLY A 162 7.91 4.22 5.45
N TYR A 163 7.17 5.32 5.40
CA TYR A 163 7.43 6.45 4.52
C TYR A 163 7.58 7.72 5.33
N ASP A 164 8.55 8.57 4.92
CA ASP A 164 8.75 9.88 5.52
C ASP A 164 8.37 10.98 4.53
N TRP A 165 7.45 11.87 4.92
CA TRP A 165 7.13 13.08 4.18
C TRP A 165 7.59 14.30 4.95
N GLU A 166 8.51 15.07 4.34
CA GLU A 166 8.96 16.32 4.90
C GLU A 166 7.82 17.35 4.91
N MET A 167 7.52 17.89 6.08
CA MET A 167 6.47 18.88 6.26
C MET A 167 6.74 19.77 7.46
N PRO A 168 6.22 21.01 7.44
CA PRO A 168 6.39 21.95 8.57
C PRO A 168 5.84 21.39 9.87
N VAL A 169 6.50 21.69 10.99
CA VAL A 169 5.96 21.41 12.33
C VAL A 169 4.58 22.04 12.45
N GLY A 170 3.62 21.30 13.01
CA GLY A 170 2.25 21.77 13.21
C GLY A 170 1.30 21.50 12.04
N THR A 171 1.75 20.81 10.99
CA THR A 171 0.85 20.35 9.91
C THR A 171 -0.14 19.34 10.48
N PRO A 172 -1.47 19.49 10.25
CA PRO A 172 -2.46 18.52 10.72
C PRO A 172 -2.23 17.12 10.13
N ILE A 173 -2.15 16.13 11.01
CA ILE A 173 -2.06 14.72 10.65
C ILE A 173 -3.42 14.07 10.83
N LEU A 174 -3.85 13.35 9.79
CA LEU A 174 -5.18 12.77 9.68
C LEU A 174 -5.14 11.26 9.86
N ALA A 175 -6.18 10.70 10.43
CA ALA A 175 -6.38 9.25 10.44
C ALA A 175 -6.51 8.73 8.98
N ALA A 176 -5.62 7.85 8.59
CA ALA A 176 -5.65 7.27 7.23
C ALA A 176 -6.84 6.32 7.01
N ALA A 177 -7.44 5.82 8.08
CA ALA A 177 -8.64 4.98 8.01
C ALA A 177 -9.43 5.07 9.32
N ALA A 178 -10.69 4.61 9.31
CA ALA A 178 -11.44 4.41 10.53
C ALA A 178 -10.72 3.43 11.45
N GLY A 179 -10.66 3.72 12.74
CA GLY A 179 -9.95 2.84 13.66
C GLY A 179 -10.06 3.27 15.11
N ARG A 180 -9.51 2.41 15.98
CA ARG A 180 -9.40 2.68 17.42
C ARG A 180 -7.96 3.07 17.75
N VAL A 181 -7.80 4.14 18.50
CA VAL A 181 -6.51 4.58 19.02
C VAL A 181 -5.99 3.56 20.03
N THR A 182 -4.87 2.92 19.73
CA THR A 182 -4.22 1.95 20.63
C THR A 182 -3.02 2.55 21.37
N LEU A 183 -2.48 3.65 20.84
CA LEU A 183 -1.40 4.41 21.47
C LEU A 183 -1.52 5.88 21.06
N ALA A 184 -1.42 6.78 22.01
CA ALA A 184 -1.48 8.24 21.80
C ALA A 184 -0.67 8.96 22.89
N ARG A 185 0.66 8.83 22.83
CA ARG A 185 1.54 9.34 23.89
C ARG A 185 2.99 9.49 23.46
N GLU A 186 3.77 10.08 24.34
CA GLU A 186 5.23 10.07 24.30
C GLU A 186 5.74 8.65 24.62
N GLU A 187 6.74 8.21 23.86
CA GLU A 187 7.44 6.95 24.10
C GLU A 187 8.40 7.05 25.29
N PRO A 188 8.72 5.92 25.90
CA PRO A 188 9.87 5.85 26.80
C PRO A 188 11.14 6.38 26.15
N GLU A 189 12.02 6.98 26.93
CA GLU A 189 13.30 7.47 26.45
C GLU A 189 14.13 6.34 25.84
N PHE A 190 14.72 6.60 24.67
CA PHE A 190 15.62 5.67 24.00
C PHE A 190 16.80 6.44 23.37
N PHE A 191 17.92 5.75 23.19
CA PHE A 191 19.08 6.37 22.54
C PHE A 191 18.89 6.43 21.04
N CYS A 192 19.05 7.62 20.46
CA CYS A 192 19.00 7.85 19.01
C CYS A 192 20.43 7.86 18.44
N PRO A 193 20.82 6.84 17.65
CA PRO A 193 22.21 6.78 17.13
C PRO A 193 22.54 7.93 16.17
N SER A 194 21.60 8.37 15.35
CA SER A 194 21.81 9.46 14.38
C SER A 194 21.99 10.82 15.05
N LEU A 195 21.38 11.04 16.22
CA LEU A 195 21.51 12.27 17.01
C LEU A 195 22.54 12.17 18.14
N GLY A 196 23.04 10.96 18.44
CA GLY A 196 24.01 10.70 19.48
C GLY A 196 23.53 11.04 20.90
N ARG A 197 22.21 11.02 21.15
CA ARG A 197 21.61 11.41 22.45
C ARG A 197 20.30 10.65 22.73
N PRO A 198 19.90 10.56 24.01
CA PRO A 198 18.57 10.09 24.37
C PRO A 198 17.49 11.05 23.85
N VAL A 199 16.36 10.47 23.42
CA VAL A 199 15.20 11.19 22.87
C VAL A 199 13.90 10.53 23.30
N ARG A 200 12.81 11.26 23.13
CA ARG A 200 11.44 10.77 23.29
C ARG A 200 10.62 11.20 22.11
N GLY A 201 9.89 10.26 21.50
CA GLY A 201 9.04 10.52 20.34
C GLY A 201 7.57 10.54 20.74
N LEU A 202 6.79 11.43 20.13
CA LEU A 202 5.34 11.41 20.21
C LEU A 202 4.77 10.60 19.07
N ARG A 203 3.88 9.64 19.40
CA ARG A 203 3.28 8.73 18.43
C ARG A 203 1.77 8.56 18.63
N VAL A 204 1.10 8.27 17.53
CA VAL A 204 -0.26 7.72 17.50
C VAL A 204 -0.23 6.38 16.77
N ARG A 205 -0.98 5.39 17.27
CA ARG A 205 -1.28 4.16 16.56
C ARG A 205 -2.78 3.96 16.49
N LEU A 206 -3.26 3.53 15.34
CA LEU A 206 -4.66 3.19 15.10
C LEU A 206 -4.76 1.71 14.73
N LEU A 207 -5.58 0.97 15.43
CA LEU A 207 -5.99 -0.38 15.05
C LEU A 207 -7.22 -0.30 14.15
N HIS A 208 -7.13 -0.90 12.97
CA HIS A 208 -8.20 -1.00 11.99
C HIS A 208 -8.73 -2.43 12.00
N GLU A 209 -9.97 -2.57 12.41
CA GLU A 209 -10.69 -3.83 12.39
C GLU A 209 -11.80 -3.75 11.34
N PRO A 210 -12.05 -4.83 10.57
CA PRO A 210 -13.15 -4.85 9.62
C PRO A 210 -14.47 -4.57 10.33
N GLU A 211 -15.26 -3.64 9.78
CA GLU A 211 -16.64 -3.47 10.23
C GLU A 211 -17.49 -4.60 9.63
N PHE A 212 -18.21 -5.30 10.49
CA PHE A 212 -19.21 -6.28 10.09
C PHE A 212 -20.59 -5.69 10.18
N SER A 213 -21.37 -5.85 9.14
CA SER A 213 -22.83 -5.66 9.22
C SER A 213 -23.44 -6.73 10.16
N ASP A 214 -24.43 -6.33 10.95
CA ASP A 214 -25.17 -7.23 11.83
C ASP A 214 -25.73 -8.43 11.04
N GLY A 215 -25.10 -9.59 11.18
CA GLY A 215 -25.47 -10.84 10.49
C GLY A 215 -24.32 -11.65 9.93
N GLU A 216 -23.19 -11.05 9.65
CA GLU A 216 -22.00 -11.76 9.18
C GLU A 216 -21.18 -12.30 10.37
N ARG A 217 -21.32 -13.60 10.62
CA ARG A 217 -20.48 -14.35 11.57
C ARG A 217 -19.18 -14.79 10.93
N ALA A 218 -18.43 -13.88 10.34
CA ALA A 218 -17.04 -14.20 10.05
C ALA A 218 -16.29 -14.37 11.38
N ASP A 219 -15.48 -15.41 11.49
CA ASP A 219 -14.66 -15.58 12.68
C ASP A 219 -13.63 -14.45 12.71
N ARG A 220 -13.85 -13.45 13.59
CA ARG A 220 -12.95 -12.29 13.77
C ARG A 220 -11.48 -12.68 13.95
N ARG A 221 -11.20 -13.95 14.28
CA ARG A 221 -9.85 -14.46 14.47
C ARG A 221 -9.13 -14.76 13.17
N THR A 222 -9.86 -14.86 12.07
CA THR A 222 -9.28 -15.21 10.74
C THR A 222 -9.08 -14.00 9.85
N LEU A 223 -9.58 -12.82 10.24
CA LEU A 223 -9.48 -11.61 9.45
C LEU A 223 -8.18 -10.86 9.72
N PRO A 224 -7.51 -10.32 8.69
CA PRO A 224 -6.35 -9.51 8.90
C PRO A 224 -6.74 -8.24 9.65
N ARG A 225 -6.05 -7.97 10.75
CA ARG A 225 -6.12 -6.71 11.45
C ARG A 225 -4.96 -5.84 11.00
N TRP A 226 -5.20 -4.55 10.91
CA TRP A 226 -4.24 -3.59 10.45
C TRP A 226 -3.93 -2.58 11.52
N GLU A 227 -2.72 -2.08 11.52
CA GLU A 227 -2.32 -0.94 12.35
C GLU A 227 -1.68 0.12 11.47
N THR A 228 -2.02 1.39 11.67
CA THR A 228 -1.25 2.51 11.17
C THR A 228 -0.53 3.22 12.30
N LEU A 229 0.71 3.62 12.05
CA LEU A 229 1.54 4.34 13.00
C LEU A 229 1.92 5.71 12.43
N TYR A 230 1.82 6.73 13.26
CA TYR A 230 2.16 8.10 12.95
C TYR A 230 3.17 8.58 13.99
N ALA A 231 4.40 8.88 13.55
CA ALA A 231 5.48 9.24 14.47
C ALA A 231 6.04 10.64 14.21
N HIS A 232 6.95 11.04 15.10
CA HIS A 232 7.62 12.34 15.14
C HIS A 232 6.66 13.52 15.32
N LEU A 233 5.51 13.29 15.95
CA LEU A 233 4.50 14.33 16.16
C LEU A 233 5.01 15.41 17.13
N SER A 234 4.51 16.65 16.97
CA SER A 234 4.70 17.73 17.95
C SER A 234 3.56 17.78 18.97
N GLN A 235 2.38 17.27 18.59
CA GLN A 235 1.21 17.21 19.45
C GLN A 235 0.36 16.00 19.09
N VAL A 236 -0.21 15.37 20.11
CA VAL A 236 -1.25 14.34 20.00
C VAL A 236 -2.61 15.00 20.20
N GLY A 237 -3.57 14.72 19.31
CA GLY A 237 -4.92 15.27 19.31
C GLY A 237 -6.03 14.32 19.77
N VAL A 238 -5.67 13.07 20.07
CA VAL A 238 -6.61 11.98 20.42
C VAL A 238 -6.19 11.25 21.70
N GLN A 239 -7.05 10.39 22.22
CA GLN A 239 -6.80 9.61 23.43
C GLN A 239 -6.85 8.11 23.13
N GLU A 240 -6.10 7.32 23.88
CA GLU A 240 -6.14 5.85 23.80
C GLU A 240 -7.57 5.35 24.08
N GLY A 241 -8.06 4.43 23.24
CA GLY A 241 -9.43 3.92 23.24
C GLY A 241 -10.43 4.72 22.40
N GLN A 242 -10.11 5.95 21.99
CA GLN A 242 -10.96 6.75 21.09
C GLN A 242 -11.13 6.04 19.75
N VAL A 243 -12.34 6.12 19.17
CA VAL A 243 -12.60 5.69 17.79
C VAL A 243 -12.57 6.94 16.92
N VAL A 244 -11.87 6.88 15.81
CA VAL A 244 -11.71 7.97 14.85
C VAL A 244 -12.21 7.57 13.47
N ALA A 245 -12.74 8.54 12.74
CA ALA A 245 -13.12 8.39 11.33
C ALA A 245 -11.93 8.67 10.39
N PRO A 246 -11.96 8.19 9.13
CA PRO A 246 -10.99 8.60 8.14
C PRO A 246 -10.96 10.12 7.97
N GLY A 247 -9.78 10.73 7.91
CA GLY A 247 -9.63 12.19 7.77
C GLY A 247 -9.80 12.99 9.07
N GLU A 248 -10.09 12.35 10.20
CA GLU A 248 -10.11 13.03 11.50
C GLU A 248 -8.70 13.43 11.93
N ILE A 249 -8.52 14.64 12.46
CA ILE A 249 -7.22 15.13 12.95
C ILE A 249 -6.83 14.35 14.20
N ILE A 250 -5.70 13.65 14.17
CA ILE A 250 -5.18 12.83 15.27
C ILE A 250 -3.96 13.43 15.95
N GLY A 251 -3.33 14.43 15.34
CA GLY A 251 -2.16 15.11 15.87
C GLY A 251 -1.63 16.16 14.92
N LEU A 252 -0.46 16.68 15.27
CA LEU A 252 0.28 17.63 14.44
C LEU A 252 1.69 17.09 14.18
N SER A 253 2.19 17.26 12.95
CA SER A 253 3.55 16.88 12.57
C SER A 253 4.60 17.60 13.42
N GLY A 254 5.76 17.01 13.53
CA GLY A 254 6.87 17.56 14.32
C GLY A 254 8.20 16.96 13.93
N ASP A 255 9.11 16.96 14.91
CA ASP A 255 10.47 16.42 14.83
C ASP A 255 10.85 15.68 16.13
N SER A 256 9.87 15.22 16.90
CA SER A 256 10.10 14.52 18.17
C SER A 256 10.76 13.15 17.97
N GLY A 257 11.50 12.69 18.94
CA GLY A 257 12.18 11.40 18.90
C GLY A 257 13.46 11.40 18.06
N CYS A 258 13.70 10.33 17.33
CA CYS A 258 14.90 10.14 16.50
C CYS A 258 14.65 10.65 15.08
N ALA A 259 14.38 11.95 14.95
CA ALA A 259 14.11 12.63 13.69
C ALA A 259 15.29 13.53 13.30
N SER A 260 15.63 13.58 12.02
CA SER A 260 16.67 14.47 11.47
C SER A 260 16.15 15.86 11.06
N GLY A 261 14.86 16.08 11.16
CA GLY A 261 14.14 17.30 10.83
C GLY A 261 12.65 17.08 10.82
N PRO A 262 11.83 18.12 10.61
CA PRO A 262 10.37 18.01 10.64
C PRO A 262 9.83 17.13 9.53
N HIS A 263 9.11 16.07 9.87
CA HIS A 263 8.45 15.18 8.93
C HIS A 263 7.36 14.34 9.61
N LEU A 264 6.50 13.72 8.81
CA LEU A 264 5.66 12.61 9.23
C LEU A 264 6.36 11.31 8.86
N HIS A 265 6.62 10.44 9.82
CA HIS A 265 6.89 9.02 9.59
C HIS A 265 5.58 8.24 9.70
N PHE A 266 5.25 7.48 8.66
CA PHE A 266 4.00 6.72 8.57
C PHE A 266 4.28 5.27 8.23
N GLU A 267 3.72 4.36 9.03
CA GLU A 267 3.81 2.93 8.78
C GLU A 267 2.43 2.31 8.65
N VAL A 268 2.34 1.26 7.85
CA VAL A 268 1.21 0.34 7.79
C VAL A 268 1.70 -1.04 8.21
N ARG A 269 0.98 -1.67 9.11
CA ARG A 269 1.35 -2.97 9.67
C ARG A 269 0.19 -3.91 9.60
N ARG A 270 0.47 -5.19 9.31
CA ARG A 270 -0.51 -6.26 9.30
C ARG A 270 -0.25 -7.22 10.47
N PHE A 271 -1.32 -7.53 11.21
CA PHE A 271 -1.29 -8.66 12.15
C PHE A 271 -1.54 -9.93 11.34
N ASP A 272 -0.56 -10.79 11.27
CA ASP A 272 -0.76 -12.14 10.78
C ASP A 272 -1.28 -13.05 11.91
N ASN A 273 -1.89 -14.16 11.52
CA ASN A 273 -2.36 -15.17 12.47
C ASN A 273 -1.23 -16.11 12.91
N THR A 274 0.02 -15.75 12.62
CA THR A 274 1.18 -16.50 13.09
C THR A 274 1.46 -16.21 14.57
N ASN A 275 2.18 -17.10 15.22
CA ASN A 275 2.33 -17.15 16.68
C ASN A 275 3.06 -15.95 17.33
N SER A 276 3.50 -14.95 16.58
CA SER A 276 4.26 -13.84 17.16
C SER A 276 3.38 -12.79 17.86
N GLY A 277 2.12 -12.64 17.43
CA GLY A 277 1.22 -11.60 17.94
C GLY A 277 1.67 -10.16 17.65
N GLN A 278 2.81 -9.99 16.97
CA GLN A 278 3.34 -8.70 16.58
C GLN A 278 2.97 -8.39 15.13
N PRO A 279 2.55 -7.17 14.82
CA PRO A 279 2.26 -6.79 13.45
C PRO A 279 3.54 -6.63 12.63
N ALA A 280 3.54 -7.12 11.39
CA ALA A 280 4.60 -6.92 10.42
C ALA A 280 4.31 -5.66 9.58
N ALA A 281 5.33 -4.82 9.38
CA ALA A 281 5.21 -3.70 8.48
C ALA A 281 5.08 -4.17 7.03
N VAL A 282 4.30 -3.44 6.24
CA VAL A 282 4.05 -3.71 4.82
C VAL A 282 4.16 -2.42 4.02
N ASP A 283 4.61 -2.54 2.76
CA ASP A 283 4.58 -1.42 1.84
C ASP A 283 3.15 -1.21 1.31
N PRO A 284 2.48 -0.07 1.62
CA PRO A 284 1.11 0.18 1.20
C PRO A 284 0.95 0.59 -0.28
N TYR A 285 2.04 0.77 -1.02
CA TYR A 285 1.97 1.17 -2.43
C TYR A 285 1.86 -0.02 -3.39
N GLY A 286 2.10 -1.23 -2.93
CA GLY A 286 2.01 -2.43 -3.75
C GLY A 286 3.22 -2.67 -4.65
N TRP A 287 3.26 -3.84 -5.26
CA TRP A 287 4.32 -4.25 -6.16
C TRP A 287 3.90 -4.05 -7.62
N PHE A 288 4.65 -3.24 -8.37
CA PHE A 288 4.42 -2.94 -9.78
C PHE A 288 5.51 -3.51 -10.72
N GLY A 289 6.46 -4.26 -10.17
CA GLY A 289 7.49 -4.92 -10.96
C GLY A 289 6.94 -6.11 -11.77
N SER A 290 7.75 -6.65 -12.65
CA SER A 290 7.42 -7.86 -13.39
C SER A 290 7.43 -9.09 -12.47
N GLY A 291 6.40 -9.93 -12.55
CA GLY A 291 6.27 -11.14 -11.75
C GLY A 291 5.70 -10.90 -10.34
N LEU A 292 5.87 -11.89 -9.49
CA LEU A 292 5.46 -11.80 -8.08
C LEU A 292 6.38 -10.85 -7.32
N ASP A 293 5.83 -10.21 -6.29
CA ASP A 293 6.61 -9.45 -5.32
C ASP A 293 7.69 -10.37 -4.71
N PRO A 294 8.98 -10.10 -4.93
CA PRO A 294 10.05 -10.97 -4.46
C PRO A 294 10.19 -11.02 -2.93
N TRP A 295 9.60 -10.03 -2.23
CA TRP A 295 9.57 -9.97 -0.77
C TRP A 295 8.26 -10.44 -0.15
N SER A 296 7.32 -10.98 -0.94
CA SER A 296 6.03 -11.46 -0.44
C SER A 296 6.12 -12.67 0.49
N ILE A 297 7.27 -13.34 0.57
CA ILE A 297 7.49 -14.52 1.40
C ILE A 297 8.27 -14.11 2.64
N HIS A 298 7.55 -13.78 3.72
CA HIS A 298 8.16 -13.59 5.04
C HIS A 298 8.81 -14.91 5.53
N PRO A 299 10.04 -14.93 6.09
CA PRO A 299 10.80 -13.79 6.60
C PRO A 299 11.82 -13.20 5.63
N LEU A 300 11.79 -13.46 4.34
CA LEU A 300 12.78 -12.97 3.39
C LEU A 300 12.67 -11.48 3.11
N GLY A 301 11.48 -10.91 3.28
CA GLY A 301 11.25 -9.50 3.08
C GLY A 301 9.88 -9.03 3.57
N ALA A 302 9.63 -7.75 3.42
CA ALA A 302 8.37 -7.12 3.76
C ALA A 302 7.47 -7.02 2.50
N GLU A 303 6.27 -7.55 2.59
CA GLU A 303 5.31 -7.63 1.49
C GLU A 303 4.82 -6.24 1.05
N SER A 304 4.63 -6.07 -0.26
CA SER A 304 4.02 -4.88 -0.86
C SER A 304 2.55 -5.14 -1.18
N LEU A 305 1.68 -4.32 -0.61
CA LEU A 305 0.23 -4.45 -0.75
C LEU A 305 -0.37 -3.11 -1.13
N PHE A 306 -1.20 -3.06 -2.17
CA PHE A 306 -1.86 -1.81 -2.50
C PHE A 306 -3.04 -1.55 -1.56
N LEU A 307 -2.85 -0.63 -0.62
CA LEU A 307 -3.82 -0.34 0.43
C LEU A 307 -4.45 1.05 0.33
N TRP A 308 -3.97 1.91 -0.56
CA TRP A 308 -4.51 3.26 -0.76
C TRP A 308 -5.79 3.22 -1.57
N GLN A 309 -6.82 3.92 -1.12
CA GLN A 309 -8.00 4.18 -1.93
C GLN A 309 -7.62 5.02 -3.16
N VAL A 310 -8.46 4.95 -4.20
CA VAL A 310 -8.21 5.64 -5.46
C VAL A 310 -8.05 7.14 -5.24
N GLY A 311 -6.94 7.69 -5.73
CA GLY A 311 -6.61 9.10 -5.58
C GLY A 311 -6.19 9.51 -4.16
N GLN A 312 -6.04 8.54 -3.25
CA GLN A 312 -5.64 8.82 -1.86
C GLN A 312 -4.18 8.50 -1.57
N ALA A 313 -3.47 7.81 -2.45
CA ALA A 313 -2.04 7.58 -2.27
C ALA A 313 -1.28 8.90 -2.31
N PRO A 314 -0.47 9.22 -1.27
CA PRO A 314 0.45 10.34 -1.37
C PRO A 314 1.41 10.18 -2.55
N SER A 315 1.74 11.27 -3.24
CA SER A 315 2.71 11.23 -4.33
C SER A 315 4.09 10.87 -3.82
N LEU A 316 4.77 9.96 -4.50
CA LEU A 316 6.18 9.65 -4.26
C LEU A 316 7.11 10.58 -5.07
N GLY A 317 6.56 11.49 -5.88
CA GLY A 317 7.30 12.52 -6.60
C GLY A 317 8.41 11.96 -7.49
N ALA A 318 9.63 12.47 -7.30
CA ALA A 318 10.82 12.05 -8.06
C ALA A 318 11.32 10.64 -7.66
N CYS A 319 10.64 9.96 -6.72
CA CYS A 319 10.99 8.62 -6.25
C CYS A 319 10.19 7.51 -6.96
N LEU A 320 9.47 7.89 -8.00
CA LEU A 320 8.72 6.96 -8.86
C LEU A 320 9.60 6.37 -9.94
#